data_5deb2cd8fc4450b0a22de89fd7a8d7d3
#
_entry.id   5deb2cd8fc4450b0a22de89fd7a8d7d3
#
_cell.length_a   1.000
_cell.length_b   1.000
_cell.length_c   1.000
_cell.angle_alpha   90.00
_cell.angle_beta   90.00
_cell.angle_gamma   90.00
#
_symmetry.space_group_name_H-M   'P 1'
#
loop_
_entity.id
_entity.type
_entity.pdbx_description
1 polymer ?
#
loop_
_entity_poly.entity_id
_entity_poly.type
_entity_poly.pdbx_seq_one_letter_code
_entity_poly.pdbx_strand_id
1 'polypeptide(L)'
;MRKLFIFIIISLFISACTLKKVEKHHGVHFLNKKQAKLTVNQSNKNDILKLLGSPSTKSTFDNDLWIYIERKTDNSSLTKFGSERIIVNNVLLLEINNMGLLEKKEFLDLTNMQELKFAEQTTESQYKKNTFVYDFLSSMRQKINDPLGKRKR
;
A
#
# COMPACT_ATOMS: atom_id res chain seq x y z
N MET A 1 -0.90 17.16 -57.70
CA MET A 1 0.40 16.68 -57.18
C MET A 1 0.84 17.43 -55.92
N ARG A 2 0.88 18.75 -55.86
CA ARG A 2 1.32 19.52 -54.65
C ARG A 2 0.48 19.26 -53.40
N LYS A 3 -0.84 19.10 -53.51
CA LYS A 3 -1.74 18.77 -52.36
C LYS A 3 -1.53 17.34 -51.81
N LEU A 4 -1.24 16.40 -52.72
CA LEU A 4 -0.96 15.01 -52.33
C LEU A 4 0.38 14.90 -51.57
N PHE A 5 1.38 15.66 -51.97
CA PHE A 5 2.69 15.74 -51.32
C PHE A 5 2.60 16.31 -49.90
N ILE A 6 1.79 17.36 -49.71
CA ILE A 6 1.52 17.94 -48.39
C ILE A 6 0.83 16.92 -47.45
N PHE A 7 -0.13 16.13 -47.98
CA PHE A 7 -0.83 15.12 -47.18
C PHE A 7 0.09 13.96 -46.71
N ILE A 8 1.06 13.58 -47.57
CA ILE A 8 2.06 12.56 -47.22
C ILE A 8 3.00 13.10 -46.12
N ILE A 9 3.44 14.36 -46.22
CA ILE A 9 4.30 14.98 -45.20
C ILE A 9 3.57 15.06 -43.85
N ILE A 10 2.31 15.48 -43.81
CA ILE A 10 1.50 15.57 -42.59
C ILE A 10 1.31 14.17 -41.99
N SER A 11 1.05 13.13 -42.80
CA SER A 11 0.91 11.74 -42.34
C SER A 11 2.19 11.20 -41.68
N LEU A 12 3.37 11.58 -42.22
CA LEU A 12 4.67 11.22 -41.66
C LEU A 12 4.91 11.85 -40.28
N PHE A 13 4.47 13.09 -40.07
CA PHE A 13 4.61 13.77 -38.76
C PHE A 13 3.69 13.15 -37.67
N ILE A 14 2.53 12.65 -38.03
CA ILE A 14 1.59 12.01 -37.07
C ILE A 14 2.09 10.64 -36.59
N SER A 15 2.86 9.91 -37.41
CA SER A 15 3.43 8.60 -37.06
C SER A 15 4.57 8.65 -36.06
N ALA A 16 5.14 9.81 -35.77
CA ALA A 16 6.31 9.96 -34.90
C ALA A 16 5.99 10.06 -33.40
N CYS A 17 4.71 10.12 -33.03
CA CYS A 17 4.31 10.19 -31.63
C CYS A 17 4.29 8.80 -30.97
N THR A 18 5.44 8.34 -30.49
CA THR A 18 5.50 7.17 -29.62
C THR A 18 5.14 7.57 -28.18
N LEU A 19 3.97 7.14 -27.73
CA LEU A 19 3.55 7.34 -26.35
C LEU A 19 4.47 6.56 -25.40
N LYS A 20 5.23 7.28 -24.59
CA LYS A 20 6.10 6.68 -23.59
C LYS A 20 5.25 6.08 -22.48
N LYS A 21 5.45 4.80 -22.24
CA LYS A 21 4.80 4.06 -21.15
C LYS A 21 5.21 4.67 -19.80
N VAL A 22 4.22 5.09 -19.00
CA VAL A 22 4.45 5.64 -17.66
C VAL A 22 4.24 4.53 -16.65
N GLU A 23 5.33 4.09 -16.04
CA GLU A 23 5.33 3.08 -15.00
C GLU A 23 5.69 3.76 -13.67
N LYS A 24 4.92 3.48 -12.62
CA LYS A 24 5.23 3.88 -11.23
C LYS A 24 5.72 2.66 -10.47
N HIS A 25 6.79 2.83 -9.74
CA HIS A 25 7.40 1.78 -8.93
C HIS A 25 7.51 2.23 -7.48
N HIS A 26 7.05 1.39 -6.56
CA HIS A 26 7.10 1.62 -5.12
C HIS A 26 7.74 0.43 -4.42
N GLY A 27 8.53 0.71 -3.39
CA GLY A 27 9.20 -0.30 -2.57
C GLY A 27 10.50 -0.81 -3.18
N VAL A 28 10.85 -2.06 -2.90
CA VAL A 28 12.14 -2.66 -3.25
C VAL A 28 12.13 -3.15 -4.69
N HIS A 29 13.00 -2.59 -5.53
CA HIS A 29 13.14 -3.02 -6.92
C HIS A 29 13.67 -4.45 -7.04
N PHE A 30 13.07 -5.24 -7.93
CA PHE A 30 13.46 -6.63 -8.22
C PHE A 30 13.44 -7.54 -6.98
N LEU A 31 12.42 -7.42 -6.15
CA LEU A 31 12.28 -8.15 -4.90
C LEU A 31 12.37 -9.68 -5.13
N ASN A 32 11.74 -10.20 -6.19
CA ASN A 32 11.80 -11.60 -6.54
C ASN A 32 13.25 -12.11 -6.77
N LYS A 33 14.07 -11.34 -7.50
CA LYS A 33 15.47 -11.71 -7.76
C LYS A 33 16.34 -11.60 -6.51
N LYS A 34 16.07 -10.58 -5.70
CA LYS A 34 16.83 -10.32 -4.47
C LYS A 34 16.52 -11.37 -3.39
N GLN A 35 15.24 -11.72 -3.21
CA GLN A 35 14.85 -12.71 -2.21
C GLN A 35 15.48 -14.09 -2.44
N ALA A 36 15.76 -14.44 -3.70
CA ALA A 36 16.43 -15.70 -4.05
C ALA A 36 17.87 -15.82 -3.49
N LYS A 37 18.51 -14.68 -3.18
CA LYS A 37 19.88 -14.65 -2.60
C LYS A 37 19.87 -14.81 -1.08
N LEU A 38 18.71 -14.77 -0.43
CA LEU A 38 18.59 -14.95 1.00
C LEU A 38 18.36 -16.42 1.33
N THR A 39 19.21 -16.97 2.19
CA THR A 39 19.13 -18.36 2.63
C THR A 39 18.73 -18.42 4.10
N VAL A 40 17.71 -19.23 4.39
CA VAL A 40 17.22 -19.49 5.76
C VAL A 40 18.36 -20.12 6.58
N ASN A 41 18.48 -19.71 7.84
CA ASN A 41 19.52 -20.11 8.81
C ASN A 41 20.96 -19.70 8.45
N GLN A 42 21.18 -18.93 7.38
CA GLN A 42 22.51 -18.45 6.98
C GLN A 42 22.56 -16.92 6.88
N SER A 43 21.55 -16.31 6.27
CA SER A 43 21.50 -14.86 6.12
C SER A 43 21.17 -14.17 7.44
N ASN A 44 21.86 -13.09 7.76
CA ASN A 44 21.64 -12.30 8.97
C ASN A 44 20.97 -10.95 8.67
N LYS A 45 20.58 -10.20 9.70
CA LYS A 45 19.98 -8.86 9.58
C LYS A 45 20.79 -7.92 8.68
N ASN A 46 22.11 -7.94 8.78
CA ASN A 46 22.99 -7.06 8.00
C ASN A 46 23.00 -7.44 6.52
N ASP A 47 22.96 -8.72 6.21
CA ASP A 47 22.90 -9.21 4.82
C ASP A 47 21.56 -8.82 4.18
N ILE A 48 20.48 -8.94 4.92
CA ILE A 48 19.14 -8.52 4.49
C ILE A 48 19.13 -7.00 4.21
N LEU A 49 19.64 -6.18 5.12
CA LEU A 49 19.72 -4.74 4.94
C LEU A 49 20.61 -4.32 3.78
N LYS A 50 21.73 -4.97 3.56
CA LYS A 50 22.62 -4.68 2.41
C LYS A 50 21.95 -5.02 1.07
N LEU A 51 21.16 -6.09 1.03
CA LEU A 51 20.54 -6.58 -0.20
C LEU A 51 19.23 -5.86 -0.53
N LEU A 52 18.38 -5.67 0.47
CA LEU A 52 17.01 -5.16 0.30
C LEU A 52 16.86 -3.72 0.74
N GLY A 53 17.73 -3.21 1.59
CA GLY A 53 17.58 -1.93 2.27
C GLY A 53 16.68 -2.04 3.50
N SER A 54 16.16 -0.90 3.96
CA SER A 54 15.22 -0.88 5.08
C SER A 54 13.89 -1.54 4.70
N PRO A 55 13.29 -2.34 5.59
CA PRO A 55 11.99 -2.94 5.34
C PRO A 55 10.88 -1.89 5.28
N SER A 56 9.80 -2.20 4.57
CA SER A 56 8.60 -1.36 4.50
C SER A 56 7.91 -1.25 5.85
N THR A 57 7.89 -2.34 6.61
CA THR A 57 7.40 -2.34 7.99
C THR A 57 8.09 -3.45 8.80
N LYS A 58 8.07 -3.29 10.11
CA LYS A 58 8.60 -4.25 11.09
C LYS A 58 7.56 -4.53 12.17
N SER A 59 7.46 -5.77 12.60
CA SER A 59 6.74 -6.16 13.79
C SER A 59 7.74 -6.66 14.83
N THR A 60 7.51 -6.35 16.10
CA THR A 60 8.40 -6.64 17.22
C THR A 60 7.68 -7.42 18.33
N PHE A 61 6.63 -8.20 17.97
CA PHE A 61 5.91 -8.98 18.99
C PHE A 61 6.77 -10.18 19.38
N ASP A 62 6.82 -11.30 18.89
CA ASP A 62 7.64 -12.44 19.34
C ASP A 62 9.00 -12.53 18.65
N ASN A 63 9.00 -12.68 17.34
CA ASN A 63 10.18 -12.60 16.49
C ASN A 63 10.12 -11.31 15.68
N ASP A 64 11.29 -10.77 15.30
CA ASP A 64 11.33 -9.64 14.38
C ASP A 64 10.79 -10.05 13.00
N LEU A 65 9.55 -9.68 12.69
CA LEU A 65 8.97 -9.87 11.37
C LEU A 65 9.23 -8.64 10.51
N TRP A 66 10.00 -8.80 9.44
CA TRP A 66 10.29 -7.75 8.47
C TRP A 66 9.52 -7.98 7.18
N ILE A 67 8.80 -6.94 6.75
CA ILE A 67 7.96 -6.99 5.55
C ILE A 67 8.54 -6.06 4.49
N TYR A 68 8.82 -6.62 3.32
CA TYR A 68 9.26 -5.89 2.13
C TYR A 68 8.18 -5.95 1.08
N ILE A 69 7.94 -4.84 0.40
CA ILE A 69 6.91 -4.73 -0.64
C ILE A 69 7.57 -4.20 -1.91
N GLU A 70 7.18 -4.78 -3.05
CA GLU A 70 7.44 -4.26 -4.39
C GLU A 70 6.11 -4.12 -5.11
N ARG A 71 5.75 -2.90 -5.49
CA ARG A 71 4.54 -2.63 -6.27
C ARG A 71 4.89 -1.83 -7.51
N LYS A 72 4.49 -2.34 -8.67
CA LYS A 72 4.64 -1.68 -9.95
C LYS A 72 3.28 -1.52 -10.61
N THR A 73 2.96 -0.30 -11.01
CA THR A 73 1.71 0.03 -11.69
C THR A 73 1.99 0.68 -13.04
N ASP A 74 1.06 0.50 -13.97
CA ASP A 74 1.11 1.04 -15.33
C ASP A 74 -0.17 1.85 -15.62
N ASN A 75 0.01 3.07 -16.09
CA ASN A 75 -1.08 3.98 -16.47
C ASN A 75 -1.14 4.20 -17.98
N SER A 76 -0.49 3.34 -18.78
CA SER A 76 -0.28 3.59 -20.21
C SER A 76 -1.51 3.37 -21.10
N SER A 77 -2.63 2.88 -20.55
CA SER A 77 -3.82 2.62 -21.37
C SER A 77 -4.66 3.88 -21.56
N LEU A 78 -4.47 4.57 -22.66
CA LEU A 78 -5.32 5.69 -23.10
C LEU A 78 -6.79 5.28 -23.28
N THR A 79 -7.05 4.01 -23.60
CA THR A 79 -8.39 3.47 -23.82
C THR A 79 -9.17 3.25 -22.53
N LYS A 80 -8.51 3.28 -21.37
CA LYS A 80 -9.12 3.02 -20.04
C LYS A 80 -9.12 4.24 -19.13
N PHE A 81 -9.15 5.46 -19.69
CA PHE A 81 -9.28 6.73 -18.94
C PHE A 81 -8.35 6.84 -17.72
N GLY A 82 -7.09 6.37 -17.84
CA GLY A 82 -6.09 6.50 -16.77
C GLY A 82 -6.24 5.52 -15.61
N SER A 83 -6.99 4.43 -15.77
CA SER A 83 -7.04 3.39 -14.73
C SER A 83 -5.68 2.74 -14.52
N GLU A 84 -5.22 2.71 -13.27
CA GLU A 84 -3.97 2.04 -12.89
C GLU A 84 -4.12 0.52 -13.01
N ARG A 85 -3.16 -0.10 -13.67
CA ARG A 85 -3.04 -1.56 -13.70
C ARG A 85 -1.83 -1.98 -12.89
N ILE A 86 -2.03 -2.90 -11.96
CA ILE A 86 -0.94 -3.51 -11.20
C ILE A 86 -0.23 -4.52 -12.11
N ILE A 87 1.09 -4.34 -12.30
CA ILE A 87 1.93 -5.25 -13.08
C ILE A 87 2.70 -6.18 -12.15
N VAL A 88 3.19 -5.66 -11.03
CA VAL A 88 3.92 -6.40 -10.01
C VAL A 88 3.33 -6.03 -8.66
N ASN A 89 3.09 -7.04 -7.82
CA ASN A 89 2.73 -6.87 -6.43
C ASN A 89 3.33 -8.04 -5.65
N ASN A 90 4.54 -7.83 -5.18
CA ASN A 90 5.33 -8.82 -4.46
C ASN A 90 5.44 -8.41 -3.00
N VAL A 91 5.26 -9.36 -2.10
CA VAL A 91 5.46 -9.19 -0.67
C VAL A 91 6.41 -10.28 -0.19
N LEU A 92 7.43 -9.87 0.55
CA LEU A 92 8.38 -10.77 1.17
C LEU A 92 8.31 -10.62 2.68
N LEU A 93 7.98 -11.69 3.36
CA LEU A 93 7.93 -11.81 4.80
C LEU A 93 9.19 -12.52 5.28
N LEU A 94 9.93 -11.90 6.19
CA LEU A 94 11.15 -12.44 6.78
C LEU A 94 11.01 -12.46 8.30
N GLU A 95 11.02 -13.64 8.90
CA GLU A 95 11.07 -13.83 10.35
C GLU A 95 12.53 -13.98 10.78
N ILE A 96 12.95 -13.17 11.72
CA ILE A 96 14.32 -13.10 12.20
C ILE A 96 14.33 -13.46 13.68
N ASN A 97 15.13 -14.46 14.05
CA ASN A 97 15.23 -14.91 15.44
C ASN A 97 16.01 -13.92 16.32
N ASN A 98 16.03 -14.19 17.64
CA ASN A 98 16.73 -13.35 18.62
C ASN A 98 18.24 -13.25 18.41
N MET A 99 18.85 -14.17 17.67
CA MET A 99 20.27 -14.11 17.28
C MET A 99 20.52 -13.26 16.02
N GLY A 100 19.45 -12.74 15.40
CA GLY A 100 19.55 -11.92 14.21
C GLY A 100 19.70 -12.71 12.90
N LEU A 101 19.43 -14.01 12.90
CA LEU A 101 19.45 -14.89 11.73
C LEU A 101 18.04 -15.01 11.12
N LEU A 102 17.96 -15.13 9.82
CA LEU A 102 16.74 -15.41 9.08
C LEU A 102 16.24 -16.82 9.39
N GLU A 103 15.11 -16.92 10.10
CA GLU A 103 14.51 -18.19 10.50
C GLU A 103 13.49 -18.69 9.46
N LYS A 104 12.66 -17.78 8.94
CA LYS A 104 11.64 -18.11 7.96
C LYS A 104 11.56 -17.05 6.86
N LYS A 105 11.29 -17.51 5.66
CA LYS A 105 11.12 -16.68 4.47
C LYS A 105 9.85 -17.10 3.72
N GLU A 106 8.95 -16.15 3.47
CA GLU A 106 7.76 -16.37 2.68
C GLU A 106 7.65 -15.29 1.61
N PHE A 107 7.44 -15.71 0.37
CA PHE A 107 7.31 -14.81 -0.78
C PHE A 107 5.94 -14.96 -1.42
N LEU A 108 5.20 -13.87 -1.46
CA LEU A 108 3.87 -13.78 -2.05
C LEU A 108 3.95 -12.90 -3.29
N ASP A 109 3.42 -13.38 -4.38
CA ASP A 109 3.36 -12.65 -5.65
C ASP A 109 1.92 -12.25 -6.03
N LEU A 110 1.76 -11.72 -7.24
CA LEU A 110 0.47 -11.29 -7.75
C LEU A 110 -0.57 -12.43 -7.81
N THR A 111 -0.12 -13.70 -7.94
CA THR A 111 -1.02 -14.86 -8.01
C THR A 111 -1.65 -15.20 -6.66
N ASN A 112 -0.97 -14.81 -5.57
CA ASN A 112 -1.48 -14.95 -4.20
C ASN A 112 -2.42 -13.81 -3.79
N MET A 113 -2.58 -12.80 -4.64
CA MET A 113 -3.43 -11.65 -4.36
C MET A 113 -4.91 -12.05 -4.41
N GLN A 114 -5.61 -11.83 -3.30
CA GLN A 114 -7.07 -12.01 -3.25
C GLN A 114 -7.76 -10.67 -3.39
N GLU A 115 -8.79 -10.62 -4.24
CA GLU A 115 -9.65 -9.46 -4.34
C GLU A 115 -10.63 -9.46 -3.15
N LEU A 116 -10.45 -8.50 -2.26
CA LEU A 116 -11.37 -8.31 -1.14
C LEU A 116 -12.64 -7.64 -1.66
N LYS A 117 -13.73 -8.38 -1.68
CA LYS A 117 -15.06 -7.80 -1.87
C LYS A 117 -15.47 -7.10 -0.59
N PHE A 118 -15.83 -5.84 -0.70
CA PHE A 118 -16.45 -5.14 0.43
C PHE A 118 -17.72 -5.87 0.84
N ALA A 119 -17.86 -6.16 2.13
CA ALA A 119 -19.10 -6.68 2.66
C ALA A 119 -20.15 -5.56 2.51
N GLU A 120 -21.20 -5.81 1.74
CA GLU A 120 -22.33 -4.89 1.61
C GLU A 120 -23.17 -4.83 2.90
N GLN A 121 -22.95 -5.77 3.80
CA GLN A 121 -23.59 -5.78 5.10
C GLN A 121 -22.98 -4.70 5.98
N THR A 122 -23.75 -3.66 6.22
CA THR A 122 -23.46 -2.67 7.25
C THR A 122 -23.46 -3.38 8.59
N THR A 123 -22.29 -3.51 9.23
CA THR A 123 -22.23 -3.97 10.61
C THR A 123 -22.90 -2.89 11.44
N GLU A 124 -24.15 -3.07 11.81
CA GLU A 124 -24.77 -2.26 12.86
C GLU A 124 -23.98 -2.55 14.14
N SER A 125 -23.03 -1.69 14.42
CA SER A 125 -22.43 -1.63 15.73
C SER A 125 -23.56 -1.34 16.71
N GLN A 126 -24.06 -2.37 17.38
CA GLN A 126 -24.86 -2.17 18.59
C GLN A 126 -23.92 -1.61 19.66
N TYR A 127 -23.60 -0.35 19.51
CA TYR A 127 -23.00 0.43 20.58
C TYR A 127 -24.04 0.49 21.69
N LYS A 128 -24.00 -0.45 22.63
CA LYS A 128 -24.65 -0.28 23.92
C LYS A 128 -24.10 1.03 24.43
N LYS A 129 -24.93 2.08 24.35
CA LYS A 129 -24.64 3.37 24.98
C LYS A 129 -24.27 3.06 26.42
N ASN A 130 -22.97 3.00 26.71
CA ASN A 130 -22.53 2.96 28.09
C ASN A 130 -23.05 4.27 28.68
N THR A 131 -24.11 4.13 29.43
CA THR A 131 -24.87 5.21 30.07
C THR A 131 -23.95 6.22 30.74
N PHE A 132 -22.83 5.73 31.31
CA PHE A 132 -21.85 6.57 31.99
C PHE A 132 -21.17 7.62 31.09
N VAL A 133 -20.72 7.23 29.89
CA VAL A 133 -20.07 8.19 28.96
C VAL A 133 -21.10 9.16 28.39
N TYR A 134 -22.30 8.70 28.13
CA TYR A 134 -23.38 9.54 27.63
C TYR A 134 -23.82 10.52 28.72
N ASP A 135 -23.97 10.06 29.96
CA ASP A 135 -24.37 10.88 31.11
C ASP A 135 -23.29 11.91 31.47
N PHE A 136 -22.02 11.53 31.37
CA PHE A 136 -20.90 12.45 31.56
C PHE A 136 -20.84 13.54 30.48
N LEU A 137 -20.96 13.17 29.22
CA LEU A 137 -20.94 14.13 28.10
C LEU A 137 -22.20 15.02 28.11
N SER A 138 -23.37 14.48 28.47
CA SER A 138 -24.60 15.25 28.58
C SER A 138 -24.54 16.22 29.75
N SER A 139 -23.95 15.84 30.88
CA SER A 139 -23.77 16.71 32.04
C SER A 139 -22.74 17.83 31.76
N MET A 140 -21.68 17.54 30.99
CA MET A 140 -20.76 18.59 30.51
C MET A 140 -21.46 19.57 29.57
N ARG A 141 -22.25 19.05 28.62
CA ARG A 141 -23.01 19.90 27.68
C ARG A 141 -24.02 20.78 28.39
N GLN A 142 -24.65 20.26 29.45
CA GLN A 142 -25.62 21.03 30.27
C GLN A 142 -24.92 22.16 31.04
N LYS A 143 -23.70 21.90 31.59
CA LYS A 143 -22.87 22.93 32.24
C LYS A 143 -22.38 24.03 31.28
N ILE A 144 -22.12 23.68 30.03
CA ILE A 144 -21.70 24.66 29.01
C ILE A 144 -22.87 25.51 28.54
N ASN A 145 -24.07 24.93 28.43
CA ASN A 145 -25.28 25.65 28.00
C ASN A 145 -25.95 26.44 29.09
N ASP A 146 -25.59 26.23 30.37
CA ASP A 146 -26.14 27.00 31.51
C ASP A 146 -25.00 27.75 32.23
N PRO A 147 -24.41 28.79 31.58
CA PRO A 147 -23.20 29.45 32.05
C PRO A 147 -23.37 30.32 33.27
N LEU A 148 -24.60 30.55 33.74
CA LEU A 148 -24.88 31.38 34.91
C LEU A 148 -26.00 30.74 35.73
N GLY A 149 -25.57 29.93 36.71
CA GLY A 149 -26.48 29.43 37.73
C GLY A 149 -27.33 30.61 38.26
N LYS A 150 -28.65 30.54 38.02
CA LYS A 150 -29.58 31.46 38.67
C LYS A 150 -29.39 31.38 40.17
N ARG A 151 -28.71 32.40 40.71
CA ARG A 151 -28.63 32.64 42.14
C ARG A 151 -30.05 32.82 42.66
N LYS A 152 -30.61 31.77 43.29
CA LYS A 152 -31.85 31.95 44.05
C LYS A 152 -31.56 32.89 45.22
N ARG A 153 -32.24 34.03 45.23
CA ARG A 153 -32.45 34.81 46.44
C ARG A 153 -33.44 34.12 47.34
#